data_697f82c951b5f091efffc09e6073b520
#
_entry.id   697f82c951b5f091efffc09e6073b520
#
_cell.length_a   1.000
_cell.length_b   1.000
_cell.length_c   1.000
_cell.angle_alpha   90.00
_cell.angle_beta   90.00
_cell.angle_gamma   90.00
#
_symmetry.space_group_name_H-M   'P 1'
#
loop_
_entity.id
_entity.type
_entity.pdbx_description
1 polymer ?
#
loop_
_entity_poly.entity_id
_entity_poly.type
_entity_poly.pdbx_seq_one_letter_code
_entity_poly.pdbx_strand_id
1 'polypeptide(L)' 'MNKQLFKMHMVKNGDTQAMLAEALRLPQSAVSARINGKTGFRQDEINLIRKRWNLSDQETVDIFFADEVSDEDTNSIGA' A
#
# COMPACT_ATOMS: atom_id res chain seq x y z
N MET A 1 3.29 5.32 -2.79
CA MET A 1 2.23 4.79 -1.92
C MET A 1 2.18 5.57 -0.63
N ASN A 2 1.00 5.75 -0.09
CA ASN A 2 0.85 6.40 1.20
C ASN A 2 1.04 5.35 2.30
N LYS A 3 2.23 5.28 2.83
CA LYS A 3 2.62 4.25 3.78
C LYS A 3 1.81 4.32 5.08
N GLN A 4 1.56 5.52 5.57
CA GLN A 4 0.80 5.67 6.81
C GLN A 4 -0.63 5.20 6.64
N LEU A 5 -1.24 5.55 5.52
CA LEU A 5 -2.61 5.16 5.24
C LEU A 5 -2.68 3.64 5.03
N PHE A 6 -1.69 3.06 4.37
CA PHE A 6 -1.60 1.61 4.21
C PHE A 6 -1.57 0.92 5.57
N LYS A 7 -0.71 1.40 6.46
CA LYS A 7 -0.58 0.80 7.78
C LYS A 7 -1.86 0.95 8.60
N MET A 8 -2.53 2.08 8.46
CA MET A 8 -3.78 2.29 9.17
C MET A 8 -4.84 1.29 8.73
N HIS A 9 -4.96 1.07 7.42
CA HIS A 9 -5.92 0.09 6.91
C HIS A 9 -5.53 -1.33 7.31
N MET A 10 -4.23 -1.63 7.34
CA MET A 10 -3.76 -2.94 7.77
C MET A 10 -4.20 -3.23 9.20
N VAL A 11 -3.97 -2.28 10.10
CA VAL A 11 -4.35 -2.43 11.50
C VAL A 11 -5.86 -2.49 11.65
N LYS A 12 -6.57 -1.63 10.94
CA LYS A 12 -8.03 -1.60 10.99
C LYS A 12 -8.64 -2.94 10.60
N ASN A 13 -8.01 -3.63 9.66
CA ASN A 13 -8.50 -4.92 9.20
C ASN A 13 -7.90 -6.10 9.96
N GLY A 14 -7.13 -5.84 10.99
CA GLY A 14 -6.56 -6.91 11.80
C GLY A 14 -5.46 -7.68 11.14
N ASP A 15 -4.83 -7.12 10.12
CA ASP A 15 -3.73 -7.78 9.42
C ASP A 15 -2.38 -7.39 9.99
N THR A 16 -1.46 -8.34 9.95
CA THR A 16 -0.05 -8.08 10.21
C THR A 16 0.72 -8.28 8.92
N GLN A 17 1.98 -7.88 8.90
CA GLN A 17 2.81 -8.12 7.72
C GLN A 17 2.94 -9.62 7.43
N ALA A 18 3.01 -10.45 8.47
CA ALA A 18 3.10 -11.89 8.29
C ALA A 18 1.84 -12.44 7.64
N MET A 19 0.68 -11.98 8.11
CA MET A 19 -0.60 -12.43 7.55
C MET A 19 -0.74 -11.99 6.11
N LEU A 20 -0.34 -10.77 5.82
CA LEU A 20 -0.42 -10.25 4.47
C LEU A 20 0.54 -10.98 3.53
N ALA A 21 1.74 -11.29 4.03
CA ALA A 21 2.71 -12.06 3.26
C ALA A 21 2.14 -13.43 2.88
N GLU A 22 1.47 -14.07 3.83
CA GLU A 22 0.86 -15.36 3.55
C GLU A 22 -0.23 -15.22 2.48
N ALA A 23 -1.06 -14.21 2.60
CA ALA A 23 -2.15 -13.98 1.65
C ALA A 23 -1.59 -13.70 0.25
N LEU A 24 -0.49 -12.97 0.17
CA LEU A 24 0.13 -12.62 -1.10
C LEU A 24 1.09 -13.68 -1.63
N ARG A 25 1.37 -14.70 -0.81
CA ARG A 25 2.33 -15.76 -1.15
C ARG A 25 3.73 -15.19 -1.39
N LEU A 26 4.12 -14.28 -0.52
CA LEU A 26 5.42 -13.62 -0.58
C LEU A 26 6.16 -13.82 0.73
N PRO A 27 7.49 -13.78 0.70
CA PRO A 27 8.22 -13.69 1.96
C PRO A 27 7.88 -12.40 2.68
N GLN A 28 7.91 -12.41 4.01
CA GLN A 28 7.59 -11.23 4.78
C GLN A 28 8.53 -10.08 4.44
N SER A 29 9.80 -10.38 4.12
CA SER A 29 10.75 -9.35 3.72
C SER A 29 10.32 -8.64 2.45
N ALA A 30 9.67 -9.35 1.53
CA ALA A 30 9.16 -8.73 0.31
C ALA A 30 8.01 -7.76 0.63
N VAL A 31 7.12 -8.15 1.54
CA VAL A 31 6.03 -7.27 1.95
C VAL A 31 6.60 -6.02 2.61
N SER A 32 7.58 -6.20 3.49
CA SER A 32 8.22 -5.07 4.15
C SER A 32 8.85 -4.12 3.14
N ALA A 33 9.54 -4.66 2.14
CA ALA A 33 10.17 -3.84 1.12
C ALA A 33 9.14 -3.03 0.34
N ARG A 34 7.99 -3.63 0.04
CA ARG A 34 6.92 -2.94 -0.68
C ARG A 34 6.31 -1.85 0.17
N ILE A 35 6.07 -2.12 1.45
CA ILE A 35 5.50 -1.11 2.35
C ILE A 35 6.46 0.06 2.51
N ASN A 36 7.76 -0.22 2.55
CA ASN A 36 8.75 0.83 2.74
C ASN A 36 9.16 1.52 1.45
N GLY A 37 8.57 1.15 0.33
CA GLY A 37 8.81 1.86 -0.92
C GLY A 37 10.04 1.43 -1.68
N LYS A 38 10.70 0.37 -1.26
CA LYS A 38 11.87 -0.13 -1.99
C LYS A 38 11.48 -0.78 -3.30
N THR A 39 10.33 -1.44 -3.31
CA THR A 39 9.72 -1.95 -4.52
C THR A 39 8.24 -1.62 -4.45
N GLY A 40 7.57 -1.59 -5.59
CA GLY A 40 6.16 -1.31 -5.62
C GLY A 40 5.33 -2.57 -5.48
N PHE A 41 4.08 -2.41 -5.08
CA PHE A 41 3.13 -3.51 -5.16
C PHE A 41 2.75 -3.73 -6.61
N ARG A 42 2.62 -4.99 -7.01
CA ARG A 42 2.16 -5.35 -8.34
C ARG A 42 0.65 -5.17 -8.41
N GLN A 43 0.14 -5.04 -9.63
CA GLN A 43 -1.29 -4.80 -9.80
C GLN A 43 -2.13 -5.94 -9.23
N ASP A 44 -1.69 -7.18 -9.42
CA ASP A 44 -2.43 -8.32 -8.87
C ASP A 44 -2.38 -8.33 -7.36
N GLU A 45 -1.28 -7.86 -6.76
CA GLU A 45 -1.18 -7.75 -5.31
C GLU A 45 -2.11 -6.67 -4.79
N ILE A 46 -2.18 -5.53 -5.47
CA ILE A 46 -3.09 -4.45 -5.09
C ILE A 46 -4.53 -4.94 -5.15
N ASN A 47 -4.87 -5.68 -6.20
CA ASN A 47 -6.22 -6.21 -6.36
C ASN A 47 -6.57 -7.18 -5.22
N LEU A 48 -5.62 -7.99 -4.81
CA LEU A 48 -5.85 -8.91 -3.70
C LEU A 48 -6.10 -8.15 -2.40
N ILE A 49 -5.27 -7.15 -2.12
CA ILE A 49 -5.41 -6.35 -0.91
C ILE A 49 -6.74 -5.58 -0.94
N ARG A 50 -7.08 -5.04 -2.09
CA ARG A 50 -8.34 -4.33 -2.24
C ARG A 50 -9.52 -5.20 -1.86
N LYS A 51 -9.53 -6.43 -2.33
CA LYS A 51 -10.62 -7.35 -1.99
C LYS A 51 -10.57 -7.76 -0.53
N ARG A 52 -9.37 -8.04 -0.04
CA ARG A 52 -9.19 -8.50 1.33
C ARG A 52 -9.67 -7.46 2.34
N TRP A 53 -9.39 -6.19 2.09
CA TRP A 53 -9.75 -5.11 2.99
C TRP A 53 -11.04 -4.40 2.58
N ASN A 54 -11.68 -4.87 1.52
CA ASN A 54 -12.92 -4.30 1.01
C ASN A 54 -12.76 -2.80 0.76
N LEU A 55 -11.71 -2.43 0.07
CA LEU A 55 -11.41 -1.03 -0.22
C LEU A 55 -12.26 -0.53 -1.37
N SER A 56 -12.73 0.70 -1.27
CA SER A 56 -13.37 1.38 -2.39
C SER A 56 -12.32 1.77 -3.41
N ASP A 57 -12.78 2.19 -4.59
CA ASP A 57 -11.87 2.67 -5.62
C ASP A 57 -11.08 3.87 -5.12
N GLN A 58 -11.73 4.79 -4.41
CA GLN A 58 -11.06 5.97 -3.90
C GLN A 58 -10.03 5.61 -2.83
N GLU A 59 -10.37 4.69 -1.95
CA GLU A 59 -9.43 4.25 -0.92
C GLU A 59 -8.22 3.60 -1.56
N THR A 60 -8.42 2.81 -2.60
CA THR A 60 -7.32 2.17 -3.31
C THR A 60 -6.39 3.20 -3.94
N VAL A 61 -6.96 4.22 -4.57
CA VAL A 61 -6.17 5.28 -5.16
C VAL A 61 -5.41 6.04 -4.08
N ASP A 62 -6.07 6.36 -2.98
CA ASP A 62 -5.45 7.13 -1.90
C ASP A 62 -4.27 6.38 -1.28
N ILE A 63 -4.39 5.08 -1.16
CA ILE A 63 -3.33 4.27 -0.54
C ILE A 63 -2.17 4.06 -1.52
N PHE A 64 -2.47 3.59 -2.73
CA PHE A 64 -1.44 3.04 -3.60
C PHE A 64 -0.91 4.02 -4.62
N PHE A 65 -1.66 5.05 -4.96
CA PHE A 65 -1.28 5.93 -6.07
C PHE A 65 -1.12 7.39 -5.72
N ALA A 66 -1.63 7.83 -4.57
CA ALA A 66 -1.71 9.25 -4.30
C ALA A 66 -0.37 9.91 -4.04
N ASP A 67 0.52 9.27 -3.29
CA ASP A 67 1.71 9.96 -2.90
C ASP A 67 2.70 10.11 -4.01
N GLU A 68 2.54 9.38 -5.09
CA GLU A 68 3.39 9.60 -6.20
C GLU A 68 3.15 10.88 -6.88
N VAL A 69 1.97 11.40 -6.68
CA VAL A 69 1.63 12.67 -7.24
C VAL A 69 2.17 13.78 -6.40
N SER A 70 2.00 13.65 -5.11
CA SER A 70 2.24 14.77 -4.27
C SER A 70 3.65 15.06 -4.09
N ASP A 71 4.39 14.14 -3.93
CA ASP A 71 5.64 14.43 -3.48
C ASP A 71 6.34 15.30 -4.25
N GLU A 72 6.13 15.41 -5.01
CA GLU A 72 6.86 16.27 -5.60
C GLU A 72 6.31 17.37 -5.83
N ASP A 73 5.44 17.33 -5.68
CA ASP A 73 5.19 18.38 -5.85
C ASP A 73 5.11 19.16 -5.18
N THR A 74 5.06 18.58 -4.59
CA THR A 74 5.19 19.37 -4.04
C THR A 74 5.85 20.01 -4.02
N ASN A 75 5.92 19.69 -3.96
CA ASN A 75 6.46 20.45 -4.02
C ASN A 75 6.82 20.99 -4.62
N SER A 76 6.80 20.65 -4.92
CA SER A 76 7.15 21.28 -5.46
C SER A 76 6.88 22.01 -5.85
N ILE A 77 6.36 21.93 -5.81
CA ILE A 77 6.24 22.69 -6.09
C ILE A 77 6.40 23.54 -6.04
N GLY A 78 6.43 23.31 -5.72
CA GLY A 78 6.58 24.03 -5.68
C GLY A 78 6.90 24.48 -5.73
N ALA A 79 7.02 24.18 -5.68
CA ALA A 79 7.43 24.67 -5.83
C ALA A 79 7.48 25.17 -6.10
#